data_d2df223677a11a7f8f8e95f3e9eb1564
#
_entry.id   d2df223677a11a7f8f8e95f3e9eb1564
#
_cell.length_a   1.000
_cell.length_b   1.000
_cell.length_c   1.000
_cell.angle_alpha   90.00
_cell.angle_beta   90.00
_cell.angle_gamma   90.00
#
_symmetry.space_group_name_H-M   'P 1'
#
loop_
_entity.id
_entity.type
_entity.pdbx_description
1 polymer ?
#
loop_
_entity_poly.entity_id
_entity_poly.type
_entity_poly.pdbx_seq_one_letter_code
_entity_poly.pdbx_strand_id
1 'polypeptide(L)'
;MLSTKEKMILQYLYQHQNVFSTSKVLAEHLSYTDRTIRTYIKKMASEISEEETGFAILSKQGYGYQLRISDEEKYHRFLSENQLVFGVDYSDAENRYK
;
A
#
# COMPACT_ATOMS: atom_id res chain seq x y z
N MET A 1 0.89 2.21 -13.49
CA MET A 1 1.84 2.61 -12.44
C MET A 1 1.13 3.40 -11.35
N LEU A 2 1.50 3.19 -10.12
CA LEU A 2 0.85 3.87 -9.01
C LEU A 2 1.30 5.32 -8.87
N SER A 3 0.37 6.18 -8.49
CA SER A 3 0.70 7.57 -8.16
C SER A 3 1.40 7.62 -6.79
N THR A 4 1.98 8.78 -6.48
CA THR A 4 2.66 8.96 -5.19
C THR A 4 1.70 8.71 -4.02
N LYS A 5 0.47 9.20 -4.11
CA LYS A 5 -0.51 9.01 -3.04
C LYS A 5 -0.87 7.55 -2.88
N GLU A 6 -1.04 6.84 -4.00
CA GLU A 6 -1.32 5.40 -3.95
C GLU A 6 -0.17 4.62 -3.33
N LYS A 7 1.06 4.99 -3.67
CA LYS A 7 2.25 4.34 -3.10
C LYS A 7 2.31 4.53 -1.59
N MET A 8 2.00 5.72 -1.10
CA MET A 8 2.03 5.99 0.32
C MET A 8 0.95 5.24 1.08
N ILE A 9 -0.24 5.12 0.48
CA ILE A 9 -1.31 4.34 1.08
C ILE A 9 -0.91 2.87 1.14
N LEU A 10 -0.35 2.34 0.05
CA LEU A 10 0.07 0.96 0.01
C LEU A 10 1.17 0.68 1.04
N GLN A 11 2.11 1.59 1.18
CA GLN A 11 3.18 1.45 2.16
C GLN A 11 2.63 1.36 3.59
N TYR A 12 1.68 2.23 3.91
CA TYR A 12 1.06 2.20 5.22
C TYR A 12 0.36 0.87 5.47
N LEU A 13 -0.42 0.41 4.50
CA LEU A 13 -1.14 -0.85 4.63
C LEU A 13 -0.18 -2.03 4.77
N TYR A 14 0.94 -1.98 4.07
CA TYR A 14 1.95 -3.03 4.17
C TYR A 14 2.55 -3.08 5.59
N GLN A 15 2.84 -1.92 6.16
CA GLN A 15 3.41 -1.85 7.50
C GLN A 15 2.44 -2.29 8.59
N HIS A 16 1.14 -2.30 8.28
CA HIS A 16 0.10 -2.63 9.26
C HIS A 16 -0.76 -3.79 8.77
N GLN A 17 -0.14 -4.79 8.16
CA GLN A 17 -0.87 -5.91 7.55
C GLN A 17 -1.74 -6.70 8.51
N ASN A 18 -1.38 -6.72 9.78
CA ASN A 18 -2.08 -7.57 10.74
C ASN A 18 -3.36 -6.97 11.28
N VAL A 19 -3.66 -5.73 10.93
CA VAL A 19 -4.85 -5.04 11.42
C VAL A 19 -5.53 -4.30 10.28
N PHE A 20 -6.81 -4.03 10.46
CA PHE A 20 -7.53 -3.16 9.54
C PHE A 20 -7.26 -1.71 9.93
N SER A 21 -7.11 -0.86 8.92
CA SER A 21 -6.89 0.58 9.12
C SER A 21 -8.03 1.32 8.46
N THR A 22 -8.69 2.21 9.23
CA THR A 22 -9.80 2.98 8.66
C THR A 22 -9.26 4.07 7.74
N SER A 23 -10.13 4.56 6.85
CA SER A 23 -9.75 5.68 6.00
C SER A 23 -9.39 6.91 6.81
N LYS A 24 -10.03 7.09 7.96
CA LYS A 24 -9.73 8.21 8.84
C LYS A 24 -8.31 8.11 9.42
N VAL A 25 -7.91 6.93 9.85
CA VAL A 25 -6.56 6.71 10.37
C VAL A 25 -5.52 6.96 9.28
N LEU A 26 -5.77 6.44 8.09
CA LEU A 26 -4.89 6.66 6.96
C LEU A 26 -4.79 8.14 6.61
N ALA A 27 -5.93 8.83 6.61
CA ALA A 27 -5.96 10.25 6.30
C ALA A 27 -5.12 11.06 7.29
N GLU A 28 -5.27 10.76 8.58
CA GLU A 28 -4.49 11.44 9.61
C GLU A 28 -3.00 11.19 9.48
N HIS A 29 -2.64 9.93 9.24
CA HIS A 29 -1.23 9.55 9.15
C HIS A 29 -0.54 10.14 7.91
N LEU A 30 -1.24 10.19 6.80
CA LEU A 30 -0.67 10.61 5.54
C LEU A 30 -0.94 12.07 5.20
N SER A 31 -1.68 12.77 6.06
CA SER A 31 -2.06 14.18 5.86
C SER A 31 -2.93 14.35 4.61
N TYR A 32 -3.82 13.39 4.37
CA TYR A 32 -4.81 13.45 3.30
C TYR A 32 -6.19 13.56 3.91
N THR A 33 -7.20 13.84 3.08
CA THR A 33 -8.57 13.81 3.55
C THR A 33 -9.10 12.38 3.50
N ASP A 34 -10.12 12.10 4.30
CA ASP A 34 -10.79 10.81 4.31
C ASP A 34 -11.30 10.46 2.91
N ARG A 35 -11.87 11.45 2.22
CA ARG A 35 -12.39 11.25 0.87
C ARG A 35 -11.28 10.87 -0.11
N THR A 36 -10.12 11.51 -0.01
CA THR A 36 -8.98 11.21 -0.86
C THR A 36 -8.54 9.76 -0.67
N ILE A 37 -8.46 9.32 0.58
CA ILE A 37 -8.06 7.94 0.88
C ILE A 37 -9.03 6.96 0.24
N ARG A 38 -10.33 7.16 0.43
CA ARG A 38 -11.34 6.27 -0.13
C ARG A 38 -11.28 6.22 -1.65
N THR A 39 -11.11 7.39 -2.26
CA THR A 39 -11.05 7.48 -3.72
C THR A 39 -9.87 6.70 -4.27
N TYR A 40 -8.70 6.87 -3.67
CA TYR A 40 -7.50 6.19 -4.18
C TYR A 40 -7.51 4.71 -3.89
N ILE A 41 -8.04 4.29 -2.75
CA ILE A 41 -8.13 2.86 -2.46
C ILE A 41 -9.10 2.18 -3.42
N LYS A 42 -10.23 2.82 -3.69
CA LYS A 42 -11.19 2.27 -4.64
C LYS A 42 -10.58 2.15 -6.02
N LYS A 43 -9.82 3.17 -6.43
CA LYS A 43 -9.15 3.15 -7.72
C LYS A 43 -8.14 2.01 -7.79
N MET A 44 -7.29 1.87 -6.77
CA MET A 44 -6.32 0.79 -6.74
C MET A 44 -6.99 -0.58 -6.78
N ALA A 45 -8.04 -0.75 -5.99
CA ALA A 45 -8.73 -2.03 -5.93
C ALA A 45 -9.34 -2.42 -7.27
N SER A 46 -9.77 -1.43 -8.06
CA SER A 46 -10.36 -1.71 -9.36
C SER A 46 -9.33 -1.96 -10.45
N GLU A 47 -8.11 -1.41 -10.29
CA GLU A 47 -7.07 -1.52 -11.32
C GLU A 47 -6.09 -2.65 -11.06
N ILE A 48 -6.01 -3.13 -9.82
CA ILE A 48 -5.03 -4.15 -9.45
C ILE A 48 -5.65 -5.53 -9.56
N SER A 49 -4.95 -6.43 -10.26
CA SER A 49 -5.34 -7.83 -10.36
C SER A 49 -4.52 -8.64 -9.36
N GLU A 50 -5.19 -9.30 -8.43
CA GLU A 50 -4.50 -10.14 -7.44
C GLU A 50 -3.70 -11.24 -8.11
N GLU A 51 -4.20 -11.76 -9.22
CA GLU A 51 -3.49 -12.81 -9.97
C GLU A 51 -2.16 -12.31 -10.50
N GLU A 52 -2.09 -11.06 -10.93
CA GLU A 52 -0.88 -10.51 -11.52
C GLU A 52 0.06 -9.90 -10.50
N THR A 53 -0.50 -9.28 -9.45
CA THR A 53 0.31 -8.53 -8.49
C THR A 53 0.60 -9.29 -7.21
N GLY A 54 -0.16 -10.35 -6.94
CA GLY A 54 0.03 -11.15 -5.74
C GLY A 54 -0.54 -10.55 -4.48
N PHE A 55 -1.35 -9.49 -4.58
CA PHE A 55 -1.97 -8.90 -3.40
C PHE A 55 -3.33 -8.30 -3.72
N ALA A 56 -4.09 -8.06 -2.66
CA ALA A 56 -5.39 -7.40 -2.76
C ALA A 56 -5.58 -6.50 -1.55
N ILE A 57 -6.43 -5.50 -1.70
CA ILE A 57 -6.79 -4.64 -0.60
C ILE A 57 -8.19 -5.04 -0.15
N LEU A 58 -8.29 -5.54 1.08
CA LEU A 58 -9.55 -5.96 1.65
C LEU A 58 -10.25 -4.77 2.28
N SER A 59 -11.57 -4.76 2.16
CA SER A 59 -12.41 -3.72 2.77
C SER A 59 -13.44 -4.39 3.65
N LYS A 60 -13.54 -3.96 4.91
CA LYS A 60 -14.51 -4.50 5.83
C LYS A 60 -15.24 -3.35 6.50
N GLN A 61 -16.56 -3.32 6.33
CA GLN A 61 -17.37 -2.24 6.88
C GLN A 61 -17.18 -2.15 8.40
N GLY A 62 -16.92 -0.93 8.89
CA GLY A 62 -16.70 -0.69 10.30
C GLY A 62 -15.28 -0.92 10.77
N TYR A 63 -14.45 -1.57 9.96
CA TYR A 63 -13.05 -1.86 10.33
C TYR A 63 -12.03 -1.18 9.44
N GLY A 64 -12.36 -0.95 8.17
CA GLY A 64 -11.48 -0.27 7.25
C GLY A 64 -10.85 -1.18 6.23
N TYR A 65 -9.56 -0.99 6.00
CA TYR A 65 -8.84 -1.66 4.92
C TYR A 65 -7.65 -2.44 5.44
N GLN A 66 -7.30 -3.50 4.71
CA GLN A 66 -6.16 -4.33 5.06
C GLN A 66 -5.52 -4.87 3.79
N LEU A 67 -4.20 -4.89 3.76
CA LEU A 67 -3.48 -5.50 2.65
C LEU A 67 -3.37 -7.00 2.88
N ARG A 68 -3.70 -7.78 1.85
CA ARG A 68 -3.52 -9.23 1.88
C ARG A 68 -2.58 -9.63 0.76
N ILE A 69 -1.50 -10.30 1.11
CA ILE A 69 -0.52 -10.79 0.13
C ILE A 69 -0.76 -12.27 -0.08
N SER A 70 -1.11 -12.65 -1.31
CA SER A 70 -1.38 -14.04 -1.65
C SER A 70 -0.18 -14.71 -2.32
N ASP A 71 0.70 -13.92 -2.95
CA ASP A 71 1.89 -14.43 -3.61
C ASP A 71 2.99 -13.42 -3.44
N GLU A 72 3.93 -13.73 -2.54
CA GLU A 72 4.98 -12.77 -2.19
C GLU A 72 5.94 -12.49 -3.33
N GLU A 73 6.19 -13.49 -4.17
CA GLU A 73 7.06 -13.31 -5.33
C GLU A 73 6.51 -12.29 -6.30
N LYS A 74 5.22 -12.43 -6.62
CA LYS A 74 4.56 -11.49 -7.50
C LYS A 74 4.49 -10.10 -6.86
N TYR A 75 4.22 -10.06 -5.56
CA TYR A 75 4.14 -8.79 -4.84
C TYR A 75 5.48 -8.06 -4.89
N HIS A 76 6.58 -8.77 -4.64
CA HIS A 76 7.91 -8.15 -4.69
C HIS A 76 8.25 -7.68 -6.11
N ARG A 77 7.84 -8.42 -7.12
CA ARG A 77 8.04 -7.99 -8.51
C ARG A 77 7.25 -6.72 -8.78
N PHE A 78 6.02 -6.64 -8.29
CA PHE A 78 5.19 -5.46 -8.44
C PHE A 78 5.83 -4.24 -7.78
N LEU A 79 6.36 -4.42 -6.57
CA LEU A 79 7.04 -3.34 -5.89
C LEU A 79 8.25 -2.84 -6.68
N SER A 80 9.01 -3.76 -7.21
CA SER A 80 10.19 -3.44 -8.01
C SER A 80 9.80 -2.64 -9.24
N GLU A 81 8.75 -3.07 -9.94
CA GLU A 81 8.30 -2.40 -11.16
C GLU A 81 7.77 -0.99 -10.88
N ASN A 82 7.28 -0.75 -9.67
CA ASN A 82 6.78 0.55 -9.28
C ASN A 82 7.80 1.34 -8.46
N GLN A 83 9.03 0.86 -8.39
CA GLN A 83 10.11 1.50 -7.64
C GLN A 83 9.78 1.65 -6.17
N LEU A 84 9.12 0.65 -5.61
CA LEU A 84 8.78 0.60 -4.20
C LEU A 84 9.58 -0.50 -3.54
N VAL A 85 10.11 -0.21 -2.36
CA VAL A 85 10.83 -1.22 -1.61
C VAL A 85 10.46 -1.05 -0.14
N PHE A 86 9.52 -1.86 0.32
CA PHE A 86 9.03 -1.79 1.69
C PHE A 86 9.77 -2.80 2.56
N GLY A 87 10.06 -2.39 3.79
CA GLY A 87 10.72 -3.27 4.74
C GLY A 87 12.22 -3.34 4.59
N VAL A 88 12.76 -2.55 3.67
CA VAL A 88 14.21 -2.46 3.48
C VAL A 88 14.62 -1.01 3.72
N ASP A 89 15.63 -0.83 4.51
CA ASP A 89 16.14 0.50 4.80
C ASP A 89 17.18 0.88 3.77
N TYR A 90 16.86 1.92 3.01
CA TYR A 90 17.78 2.44 2.01
C TYR A 90 18.45 3.70 2.44
N SER A 91 18.05 4.18 3.57
CA SER A 91 18.66 5.42 4.01
C SER A 91 20.08 5.21 4.33
N ASP A 92 20.26 4.21 4.39
CA ASP A 92 21.42 3.96 4.68
C ASP A 92 22.14 3.53 3.61
N ALA A 93 21.81 3.26 3.18
CA ALA A 93 22.54 2.87 2.24
C ALA A 93 22.78 3.65 1.20
N GLU A 94 22.64 3.90 1.75
CA GLU A 94 22.91 4.31 0.96
C GLU A 94 23.02 4.92 0.86
N ASN A 95 22.91 5.02 1.47
CA ASN A 95 23.09 5.55 1.28
C ASN A 95 23.49 5.87 1.40
N ARG A 96 23.79 5.65 1.80
CA ARG A 96 24.41 5.79 1.80
C ARG A 96 24.97 5.76 1.50
N TYR A 97 24.89 5.88 1.55
CA TYR A 97 25.43 5.83 1.19
C TYR A 97 25.63 5.98 0.86
N LYS A 98 25.79 6.01 1.06
CA LYS A 98 25.88 6.09 0.74
C LYS A 98 26.18 6.24 0.60
#